data_d1c1c34ea647b43e18af13e0fa2d0401
#
_entry.id   d1c1c34ea647b43e18af13e0fa2d0401
#
_cell.length_a   1.000
_cell.length_b   1.000
_cell.length_c   1.000
_cell.angle_alpha   90.00
_cell.angle_beta   90.00
_cell.angle_gamma   90.00
#
_symmetry.space_group_name_H-M   'P 1'
#
loop_
_entity.id
_entity.type
_entity.pdbx_description
1 polymer ?
#
loop_
_entity_poly.entity_id
_entity_poly.type
_entity_poly.pdbx_seq_one_letter_code
_entity_poly.pdbx_strand_id
1 'polypeptide(L)'
;MKLNYEIITELIQKDSTVLDLGCGDGTLLKMLIERKNAKGVGVEIDQSQVIKALEKGLSIIQGDIDEGLKQFLDKSYDYAILNQTLQSAEKPDYVIEEMLRVANKTIVSFPNFAYWKVRFYLFFKGKMPKSKSLPYEWFNTPNIHLLTVNDFFEFCKKRDIKILQSIYLTRQKARRNILIRTITNFFSEEVIFVVTR
;
A
#
# COMPACT_ATOMS: atom_id res chain seq x y z
N MET A 1 5.32 -14.01 -9.23
CA MET A 1 4.83 -13.45 -7.97
C MET A 1 5.30 -12.00 -7.87
N LYS A 2 4.51 -11.08 -7.31
CA LYS A 2 4.89 -9.66 -7.23
C LYS A 2 5.92 -9.49 -6.11
N LEU A 3 7.02 -8.79 -6.37
CA LEU A 3 8.09 -8.55 -5.39
C LEU A 3 7.59 -7.85 -4.11
N ASN A 4 6.65 -6.94 -4.24
CA ASN A 4 6.05 -6.25 -3.10
C ASN A 4 5.31 -7.20 -2.15
N TYR A 5 4.64 -8.25 -2.66
CA TYR A 5 3.98 -9.26 -1.82
C TYR A 5 4.97 -10.05 -0.97
N GLU A 6 6.10 -10.46 -1.56
CA GLU A 6 7.17 -11.14 -0.82
C GLU A 6 7.71 -10.27 0.31
N ILE A 7 7.99 -9.01 0.00
CA ILE A 7 8.53 -8.06 0.98
C ILE A 7 7.53 -7.79 2.10
N ILE A 8 6.25 -7.55 1.76
CA ILE A 8 5.22 -7.35 2.79
C ILE A 8 5.11 -8.60 3.66
N THR A 9 5.14 -9.80 3.05
CA THR A 9 5.13 -11.05 3.81
C THR A 9 6.33 -11.17 4.75
N GLU A 10 7.53 -10.77 4.33
CA GLU A 10 8.71 -10.76 5.21
C GLU A 10 8.55 -9.82 6.42
N LEU A 11 7.84 -8.68 6.26
CA LEU A 11 7.62 -7.69 7.32
C LEU A 11 6.65 -8.15 8.39
N ILE A 12 5.72 -9.05 8.05
CA ILE A 12 4.72 -9.58 8.97
C ILE A 12 5.33 -10.65 9.87
N GLN A 13 5.08 -10.54 11.17
CA GLN A 13 5.46 -11.56 12.15
C GLN A 13 4.54 -12.77 12.05
N LYS A 14 5.02 -13.94 12.46
CA LYS A 14 4.18 -15.14 12.56
C LYS A 14 3.06 -14.93 13.59
N ASP A 15 1.92 -15.58 13.32
CA ASP A 15 0.75 -15.63 14.21
C ASP A 15 0.09 -14.25 14.45
N SER A 16 0.41 -13.24 13.63
CA SER A 16 -0.15 -11.89 13.73
C SER A 16 -1.59 -11.82 13.22
N THR A 17 -2.33 -10.85 13.75
CA THR A 17 -3.62 -10.41 13.22
C THR A 17 -3.41 -9.33 12.15
N VAL A 18 -4.03 -9.50 10.97
CA VAL A 18 -3.81 -8.63 9.80
C VAL A 18 -5.12 -8.16 9.21
N LEU A 19 -5.23 -6.86 8.94
CA LEU A 19 -6.31 -6.25 8.17
C LEU A 19 -5.74 -5.76 6.83
N ASP A 20 -6.22 -6.34 5.72
CA ASP A 20 -5.76 -6.00 4.36
C ASP A 20 -6.83 -5.16 3.64
N LEU A 21 -6.55 -3.87 3.43
CA LEU A 21 -7.46 -2.88 2.88
C LEU A 21 -7.25 -2.72 1.37
N GLY A 22 -8.32 -2.85 0.59
CA GLY A 22 -8.24 -2.98 -0.87
C GLY A 22 -7.53 -4.28 -1.23
N CYS A 23 -7.95 -5.40 -0.61
CA CYS A 23 -7.24 -6.67 -0.71
C CYS A 23 -7.35 -7.33 -2.10
N GLY A 24 -8.18 -6.80 -3.00
CA GLY A 24 -8.44 -7.36 -4.30
C GLY A 24 -8.92 -8.82 -4.22
N ASP A 25 -8.35 -9.69 -5.04
CA ASP A 25 -8.65 -11.12 -5.04
C ASP A 25 -8.10 -11.89 -3.82
N GLY A 26 -7.58 -11.20 -2.81
CA GLY A 26 -7.04 -11.78 -1.57
C GLY A 26 -5.71 -12.53 -1.73
N THR A 27 -5.01 -12.40 -2.85
CA THR A 27 -3.76 -13.15 -3.09
C THR A 27 -2.68 -12.85 -2.04
N LEU A 28 -2.50 -11.57 -1.62
CA LEU A 28 -1.57 -11.23 -0.55
C LEU A 28 -2.04 -11.81 0.79
N LEU A 29 -3.31 -11.64 1.12
CA LEU A 29 -3.88 -12.13 2.38
C LEU A 29 -3.74 -13.66 2.51
N LYS A 30 -4.02 -14.41 1.45
CA LYS A 30 -3.81 -15.86 1.40
C LYS A 30 -2.35 -16.23 1.67
N MET A 31 -1.42 -15.52 1.06
CA MET A 31 0.01 -15.74 1.24
C MET A 31 0.46 -15.49 2.70
N LEU A 32 -0.10 -14.46 3.36
CA LEU A 32 0.15 -14.17 4.78
C LEU A 32 -0.38 -15.29 5.68
N ILE A 33 -1.58 -15.79 5.41
CA ILE A 33 -2.17 -16.91 6.16
C ILE A 33 -1.31 -18.17 6.01
N GLU A 34 -0.96 -18.55 4.78
CA GLU A 34 -0.23 -19.78 4.51
C GLU A 34 1.23 -19.76 5.03
N ARG A 35 1.93 -18.62 4.90
CA ARG A 35 3.36 -18.54 5.20
C ARG A 35 3.68 -18.02 6.60
N LYS A 36 2.76 -17.24 7.16
CA LYS A 36 2.97 -16.60 8.48
C LYS A 36 1.99 -17.07 9.54
N ASN A 37 1.06 -17.99 9.18
CA ASN A 37 -0.04 -18.38 10.08
C ASN A 37 -0.83 -17.16 10.59
N ALA A 38 -0.96 -16.13 9.75
CA ALA A 38 -1.64 -14.90 10.12
C ALA A 38 -3.16 -15.13 10.21
N LYS A 39 -3.82 -14.43 11.14
CA LYS A 39 -5.29 -14.33 11.18
C LYS A 39 -5.68 -13.06 10.42
N GLY A 40 -6.17 -13.22 9.19
CA GLY A 40 -6.38 -12.08 8.30
C GLY A 40 -7.84 -11.85 7.93
N VAL A 41 -8.22 -10.58 7.83
CA VAL A 41 -9.48 -10.11 7.26
C VAL A 41 -9.15 -9.14 6.14
N GLY A 42 -9.82 -9.28 4.99
CA GLY A 42 -9.72 -8.34 3.87
C GLY A 42 -10.92 -7.40 3.81
N VAL A 43 -10.71 -6.19 3.33
CA VAL A 43 -11.78 -5.25 2.94
C VAL A 43 -11.60 -4.93 1.46
N GLU A 44 -12.66 -5.05 0.67
CA GLU A 44 -12.63 -4.81 -0.78
C GLU A 44 -13.99 -4.27 -1.24
N ILE A 45 -13.96 -3.28 -2.13
CA ILE A 45 -15.17 -2.64 -2.66
C ILE A 45 -15.72 -3.38 -3.90
N ASP A 46 -14.83 -3.93 -4.74
CA ASP A 46 -15.21 -4.61 -5.99
C ASP A 46 -15.77 -6.01 -5.69
N GLN A 47 -17.08 -6.18 -5.93
CA GLN A 47 -17.78 -7.44 -5.71
C GLN A 47 -17.14 -8.61 -6.45
N SER A 48 -16.60 -8.40 -7.65
CA SER A 48 -15.97 -9.47 -8.44
C SER A 48 -14.68 -9.97 -7.78
N GLN A 49 -13.94 -9.08 -7.14
CA GLN A 49 -12.73 -9.43 -6.37
C GLN A 49 -13.09 -10.09 -5.04
N VAL A 50 -14.12 -9.60 -4.35
CA VAL A 50 -14.65 -10.22 -3.13
C VAL A 50 -15.02 -11.69 -3.39
N ILE A 51 -15.76 -11.98 -4.46
CA ILE A 51 -16.13 -13.36 -4.82
C ILE A 51 -14.89 -14.24 -5.00
N LYS A 52 -13.89 -13.77 -5.77
CA LYS A 52 -12.63 -14.52 -5.99
C LYS A 52 -11.87 -14.79 -4.69
N ALA A 53 -11.90 -13.84 -3.75
CA ALA A 53 -11.24 -14.01 -2.47
C ALA A 53 -12.00 -14.99 -1.57
N LEU A 54 -13.34 -14.95 -1.56
CA LEU A 54 -14.19 -15.92 -0.85
C LEU A 54 -14.00 -17.35 -1.39
N GLU A 55 -13.88 -17.53 -2.71
CA GLU A 55 -13.57 -18.81 -3.35
C GLU A 55 -12.22 -19.40 -2.89
N LYS A 56 -11.28 -18.55 -2.45
CA LYS A 56 -10.01 -18.97 -1.85
C LYS A 56 -10.11 -19.30 -0.36
N GLY A 57 -11.33 -19.23 0.23
CA GLY A 57 -11.59 -19.52 1.66
C GLY A 57 -11.17 -18.38 2.59
N LEU A 58 -11.08 -17.14 2.11
CA LEU A 58 -10.65 -15.99 2.89
C LEU A 58 -11.84 -15.30 3.59
N SER A 59 -11.59 -14.67 4.74
CA SER A 59 -12.55 -13.80 5.42
C SER A 59 -12.49 -12.40 4.80
N ILE A 60 -13.56 -12.01 4.08
CA ILE A 60 -13.62 -10.71 3.38
C ILE A 60 -14.88 -9.97 3.78
N ILE A 61 -14.73 -8.67 4.01
CA ILE A 61 -15.83 -7.72 4.19
C ILE A 61 -15.90 -6.88 2.91
N GLN A 62 -17.07 -6.87 2.27
CA GLN A 62 -17.30 -5.93 1.18
C GLN A 62 -17.57 -4.54 1.77
N GLY A 63 -16.75 -3.55 1.41
CA GLY A 63 -16.87 -2.20 1.94
C GLY A 63 -15.93 -1.22 1.29
N ASP A 64 -16.26 0.06 1.47
CA ASP A 64 -15.45 1.19 1.02
C ASP A 64 -14.54 1.66 2.16
N ILE A 65 -13.24 1.67 1.92
CA ILE A 65 -12.24 2.15 2.90
C ILE A 65 -12.37 3.65 3.17
N ASP A 66 -12.92 4.41 2.25
CA ASP A 66 -13.15 5.86 2.38
C ASP A 66 -14.32 6.21 3.32
N GLU A 67 -15.20 5.24 3.65
CA GLU A 67 -16.24 5.38 4.67
C GLU A 67 -15.70 5.18 6.10
N GLY A 68 -14.45 4.73 6.20
CA GLY A 68 -13.74 4.47 7.46
C GLY A 68 -13.87 3.04 7.96
N LEU A 69 -13.17 2.77 9.04
CA LEU A 69 -13.03 1.43 9.63
C LEU A 69 -13.81 1.31 10.96
N LYS A 70 -14.99 1.93 11.05
CA LYS A 70 -15.80 2.04 12.29
C LYS A 70 -16.18 0.71 12.90
N GLN A 71 -16.30 -0.35 12.08
CA GLN A 71 -16.58 -1.71 12.52
C GLN A 71 -15.42 -2.39 13.25
N PHE A 72 -14.21 -1.82 13.17
CA PHE A 72 -13.02 -2.35 13.82
C PHE A 72 -12.65 -1.55 15.05
N LEU A 73 -12.33 -2.24 16.14
CA LEU A 73 -11.90 -1.62 17.40
C LEU A 73 -10.48 -1.07 17.31
N ASP A 74 -10.16 -0.10 18.16
CA ASP A 74 -8.83 0.46 18.27
C ASP A 74 -7.81 -0.63 18.63
N LYS A 75 -6.66 -0.62 17.95
CA LYS A 75 -5.55 -1.56 18.19
C LYS A 75 -5.93 -3.04 18.19
N SER A 76 -7.01 -3.40 17.47
CA SER A 76 -7.47 -4.79 17.35
C SER A 76 -6.64 -5.66 16.39
N TYR A 77 -5.77 -5.03 15.60
CA TYR A 77 -4.87 -5.71 14.68
C TYR A 77 -3.40 -5.40 14.96
N ASP A 78 -2.53 -6.36 14.69
CA ASP A 78 -1.08 -6.14 14.74
C ASP A 78 -0.62 -5.32 13.55
N TYR A 79 -1.21 -5.59 12.36
CA TYR A 79 -0.90 -4.90 11.12
C TYR A 79 -2.16 -4.54 10.33
N ALA A 80 -2.20 -3.30 9.84
CA ALA A 80 -3.08 -2.89 8.75
C ALA A 80 -2.25 -2.69 7.48
N ILE A 81 -2.70 -3.23 6.36
CA ILE A 81 -1.99 -3.17 5.07
C ILE A 81 -2.84 -2.40 4.07
N LEU A 82 -2.22 -1.49 3.34
CA LEU A 82 -2.78 -0.77 2.19
C LEU A 82 -1.78 -0.88 1.03
N ASN A 83 -1.93 -1.93 0.24
CA ASN A 83 -0.96 -2.26 -0.79
C ASN A 83 -1.41 -1.79 -2.18
N GLN A 84 -0.76 -0.76 -2.72
CA GLN A 84 -1.06 -0.17 -4.03
C GLN A 84 -2.51 0.35 -4.16
N THR A 85 -3.08 0.83 -3.07
CA THR A 85 -4.47 1.31 -2.99
C THR A 85 -4.55 2.78 -2.58
N LEU A 86 -3.53 3.30 -1.85
CA LEU A 86 -3.53 4.67 -1.33
C LEU A 86 -3.82 5.73 -2.40
N GLN A 87 -3.25 5.58 -3.59
CA GLN A 87 -3.42 6.53 -4.69
C GLN A 87 -4.81 6.49 -5.34
N SER A 88 -5.62 5.49 -5.00
CA SER A 88 -7.00 5.31 -5.52
C SER A 88 -8.07 5.66 -4.49
N ALA A 89 -7.71 5.87 -3.22
CA ALA A 89 -8.62 6.31 -2.17
C ALA A 89 -9.02 7.78 -2.39
N GLU A 90 -10.27 8.13 -2.10
CA GLU A 90 -10.76 9.52 -2.18
C GLU A 90 -10.22 10.37 -1.03
N LYS A 91 -10.09 9.76 0.17
CA LYS A 91 -9.65 10.43 1.42
C LYS A 91 -8.44 9.71 2.00
N PRO A 92 -7.27 9.70 1.31
CA PRO A 92 -6.13 8.90 1.71
C PRO A 92 -5.57 9.25 3.08
N ASP A 93 -5.69 10.49 3.51
CA ASP A 93 -5.28 10.95 4.85
C ASP A 93 -6.18 10.35 5.94
N TYR A 94 -7.49 10.33 5.74
CA TYR A 94 -8.44 9.71 6.65
C TYR A 94 -8.25 8.19 6.71
N VAL A 95 -8.04 7.53 5.58
CA VAL A 95 -7.76 6.09 5.53
C VAL A 95 -6.52 5.73 6.36
N ILE A 96 -5.42 6.49 6.21
CA ILE A 96 -4.19 6.26 7.00
C ILE A 96 -4.45 6.47 8.51
N GLU A 97 -5.20 7.52 8.90
CA GLU A 97 -5.54 7.76 10.31
C GLU A 97 -6.34 6.60 10.91
N GLU A 98 -7.33 6.10 10.18
CA GLU A 98 -8.13 4.94 10.60
C GLU A 98 -7.27 3.67 10.69
N MET A 99 -6.36 3.43 9.75
CA MET A 99 -5.41 2.33 9.82
C MET A 99 -4.52 2.41 11.07
N LEU A 100 -4.03 3.61 11.39
CA LEU A 100 -3.22 3.84 12.60
C LEU A 100 -4.03 3.70 13.89
N ARG A 101 -5.36 3.95 13.83
CA ARG A 101 -6.28 3.70 14.95
C ARG A 101 -6.47 2.20 15.19
N VAL A 102 -6.78 1.44 14.14
CA VAL A 102 -7.16 0.02 14.28
C VAL A 102 -5.99 -0.93 14.43
N ALA A 103 -4.77 -0.53 14.03
CA ALA A 103 -3.61 -1.42 14.06
C ALA A 103 -2.41 -0.83 14.82
N ASN A 104 -1.55 -1.72 15.34
CA ASN A 104 -0.29 -1.35 16.00
C ASN A 104 0.74 -0.84 14.97
N LYS A 105 0.79 -1.45 13.79
CA LYS A 105 1.66 -1.06 12.68
C LYS A 105 0.85 -1.01 11.39
N THR A 106 1.16 -0.02 10.57
CA THR A 106 0.51 0.19 9.27
C THR A 106 1.55 0.03 8.17
N ILE A 107 1.24 -0.77 7.16
CA ILE A 107 2.08 -0.96 5.97
C ILE A 107 1.36 -0.31 4.79
N VAL A 108 2.00 0.69 4.19
CA VAL A 108 1.47 1.42 3.03
C VAL A 108 2.43 1.27 1.87
N SER A 109 1.91 0.92 0.69
CA SER A 109 2.70 0.92 -0.54
C SER A 109 2.00 1.66 -1.66
N PHE A 110 2.79 2.34 -2.49
CA PHE A 110 2.28 3.10 -3.63
C PHE A 110 3.34 3.27 -4.73
N PRO A 111 2.93 3.55 -5.98
CA PRO A 111 3.83 3.91 -7.06
C PRO A 111 4.38 5.33 -6.85
N ASN A 112 5.68 5.51 -7.07
CA ASN A 112 6.33 6.80 -6.89
C ASN A 112 6.30 7.62 -8.18
N PHE A 113 5.48 8.66 -8.22
CA PHE A 113 5.42 9.57 -9.37
C PHE A 113 6.69 10.40 -9.61
N ALA A 114 7.58 10.48 -8.62
CA ALA A 114 8.88 11.13 -8.75
C ALA A 114 9.97 10.25 -9.37
N TYR A 115 9.67 9.02 -9.76
CA TYR A 115 10.62 8.13 -10.42
C TYR A 115 11.18 8.76 -11.69
N TRP A 116 12.49 8.69 -11.89
CA TRP A 116 13.18 9.40 -12.96
C TRP A 116 12.62 9.17 -14.37
N LYS A 117 12.19 7.95 -14.68
CA LYS A 117 11.56 7.64 -15.97
C LYS A 117 10.24 8.34 -16.17
N VAL A 118 9.42 8.45 -15.12
CA VAL A 118 8.15 9.19 -15.11
C VAL A 118 8.43 10.66 -15.41
N ARG A 119 9.41 11.25 -14.70
CA ARG A 119 9.80 12.66 -14.88
C ARG A 119 10.30 12.93 -16.30
N PHE A 120 11.26 12.14 -16.80
CA PHE A 120 11.83 12.34 -18.12
C PHE A 120 10.82 12.07 -19.23
N TYR A 121 9.95 11.07 -19.06
CA TYR A 121 8.90 10.82 -20.04
C TYR A 121 7.96 12.02 -20.14
N LEU A 122 7.48 12.54 -19.01
CA LEU A 122 6.61 13.72 -18.97
C LEU A 122 7.32 14.94 -19.56
N PHE A 123 8.57 15.18 -19.16
CA PHE A 123 9.36 16.33 -19.62
C PHE A 123 9.60 16.33 -21.14
N PHE A 124 10.02 15.18 -21.71
CA PHE A 124 10.38 15.12 -23.12
C PHE A 124 9.20 14.82 -24.05
N LYS A 125 8.17 14.14 -23.58
CA LYS A 125 7.03 13.73 -24.41
C LYS A 125 5.79 14.57 -24.20
N GLY A 126 5.69 15.33 -23.10
CA GLY A 126 4.48 16.10 -22.76
C GLY A 126 3.22 15.25 -22.60
N LYS A 127 3.37 13.94 -22.28
CA LYS A 127 2.28 12.98 -22.14
C LYS A 127 2.38 12.27 -20.79
N MET A 128 1.21 11.86 -20.24
CA MET A 128 1.18 11.08 -19.01
C MET A 128 1.97 9.78 -19.17
N PRO A 129 2.90 9.52 -18.26
CA PRO A 129 3.78 8.36 -18.35
C PRO A 129 3.03 7.06 -18.05
N LYS A 130 3.39 6.01 -18.81
CA LYS A 130 2.96 4.63 -18.54
C LYS A 130 4.17 3.80 -18.15
N SER A 131 4.01 2.97 -17.12
CA SER A 131 5.05 2.05 -16.64
C SER A 131 4.41 0.77 -16.10
N LYS A 132 5.22 -0.15 -15.57
CA LYS A 132 4.67 -1.36 -14.91
C LYS A 132 3.88 -1.03 -13.65
N SER A 133 4.31 -0.01 -12.90
CA SER A 133 3.63 0.48 -11.70
C SER A 133 2.49 1.47 -12.01
N LEU A 134 2.44 2.01 -13.23
CA LEU A 134 1.42 2.92 -13.72
C LEU A 134 0.91 2.43 -15.09
N PRO A 135 0.16 1.30 -15.15
CA PRO A 135 -0.14 0.63 -16.42
C PRO A 135 -1.30 1.25 -17.20
N TYR A 136 -2.07 2.14 -16.57
CA TYR A 136 -3.32 2.67 -17.13
C TYR A 136 -3.10 3.87 -18.06
N GLU A 137 -4.07 4.14 -18.92
CA GLU A 137 -4.18 5.41 -19.65
C GLU A 137 -4.71 6.49 -18.70
N TRP A 138 -4.49 7.77 -19.06
CA TRP A 138 -4.96 8.90 -18.26
C TRP A 138 -6.47 8.94 -18.05
N PHE A 139 -7.25 8.35 -18.96
CA PHE A 139 -8.73 8.38 -18.95
C PHE A 139 -9.39 7.15 -18.28
N ASN A 140 -8.64 6.09 -17.97
CA ASN A 140 -9.18 4.87 -17.33
C ASN A 140 -8.37 4.45 -16.10
N THR A 141 -7.53 5.33 -15.58
CA THR A 141 -6.72 5.06 -14.39
C THR A 141 -7.60 5.13 -13.13
N PRO A 142 -7.46 4.17 -12.20
CA PRO A 142 -8.05 4.30 -10.87
C PRO A 142 -7.24 5.25 -9.97
N ASN A 143 -6.04 5.68 -10.39
CA ASN A 143 -5.17 6.53 -9.60
C ASN A 143 -5.64 7.98 -9.67
N ILE A 144 -6.22 8.49 -8.58
CA ILE A 144 -6.69 9.87 -8.46
C ILE A 144 -5.69 10.78 -7.74
N HIS A 145 -4.77 10.20 -6.96
CA HIS A 145 -3.70 10.93 -6.28
C HIS A 145 -2.32 10.56 -6.83
N LEU A 146 -1.57 11.57 -7.24
CA LEU A 146 -0.21 11.44 -7.74
C LEU A 146 0.77 11.82 -6.63
N LEU A 147 1.21 10.83 -5.83
CA LEU A 147 2.09 11.10 -4.71
C LEU A 147 3.52 10.59 -4.95
N THR A 148 4.44 11.18 -4.23
CA THR A 148 5.85 10.84 -4.26
C THR A 148 6.34 10.36 -2.90
N VAL A 149 7.54 9.79 -2.86
CA VAL A 149 8.22 9.44 -1.60
C VAL A 149 8.31 10.66 -0.67
N ASN A 150 8.65 11.83 -1.21
CA ASN A 150 8.79 13.05 -0.40
C ASN A 150 7.46 13.53 0.17
N ASP A 151 6.37 13.48 -0.61
CA ASP A 151 5.04 13.87 -0.14
C ASP A 151 4.62 13.01 1.05
N PHE A 152 4.87 11.70 1.02
CA PHE A 152 4.54 10.81 2.12
C PHE A 152 5.38 11.08 3.37
N PHE A 153 6.68 11.39 3.22
CA PHE A 153 7.51 11.82 4.35
C PHE A 153 7.00 13.12 4.99
N GLU A 154 6.60 14.10 4.17
CA GLU A 154 6.05 15.37 4.66
C GLU A 154 4.70 15.16 5.35
N PHE A 155 3.85 14.32 4.78
CA PHE A 155 2.58 13.91 5.39
C PHE A 155 2.80 13.30 6.78
N CYS A 156 3.69 12.30 6.88
CA CYS A 156 4.01 11.66 8.16
C CYS A 156 4.53 12.67 9.19
N LYS A 157 5.42 13.58 8.76
CA LYS A 157 5.94 14.63 9.63
C LYS A 157 4.86 15.59 10.13
N LYS A 158 3.93 16.02 9.26
CA LYS A 158 2.84 16.93 9.61
C LYS A 158 1.82 16.32 10.57
N ARG A 159 1.67 15.00 10.56
CA ARG A 159 0.69 14.23 11.34
C ARG A 159 1.30 13.47 12.53
N ASP A 160 2.58 13.72 12.88
CA ASP A 160 3.31 13.04 13.95
C ASP A 160 3.30 11.49 13.80
N ILE A 161 3.33 11.01 12.55
CA ILE A 161 3.39 9.59 12.21
C ILE A 161 4.86 9.17 12.17
N LYS A 162 5.21 8.15 12.96
CA LYS A 162 6.56 7.60 13.02
C LYS A 162 6.78 6.58 11.91
N ILE A 163 7.77 6.82 11.06
CA ILE A 163 8.21 5.87 10.06
C ILE A 163 9.21 4.91 10.71
N LEU A 164 8.82 3.63 10.82
CA LEU A 164 9.66 2.56 11.37
C LEU A 164 10.63 2.01 10.33
N GLN A 165 10.14 1.87 9.08
CA GLN A 165 10.92 1.30 7.99
C GLN A 165 10.46 1.87 6.65
N SER A 166 11.40 2.05 5.73
CA SER A 166 11.14 2.40 4.33
C SER A 166 11.88 1.43 3.41
N ILE A 167 11.18 0.91 2.40
CA ILE A 167 11.70 -0.04 1.44
C ILE A 167 11.42 0.48 0.04
N TYR A 168 12.48 0.65 -0.72
CA TYR A 168 12.46 1.25 -2.04
C TYR A 168 12.65 0.19 -3.11
N LEU A 169 11.69 0.09 -4.02
CA LEU A 169 11.66 -0.93 -5.06
C LEU A 169 12.04 -0.32 -6.41
N THR A 170 12.95 -0.99 -7.10
CA THR A 170 13.32 -0.66 -8.48
C THR A 170 13.42 -1.95 -9.27
N ARG A 171 12.52 -2.21 -10.21
CA ARG A 171 12.42 -3.43 -11.02
C ARG A 171 12.35 -4.70 -10.17
N GLN A 172 13.50 -5.34 -9.88
CA GLN A 172 13.60 -6.59 -9.11
C GLN A 172 14.49 -6.45 -7.88
N LYS A 173 14.82 -5.21 -7.48
CA LYS A 173 15.71 -4.92 -6.34
C LYS A 173 14.97 -4.12 -5.29
N ALA A 174 15.10 -4.54 -4.05
CA ALA A 174 14.64 -3.82 -2.87
C ALA A 174 15.85 -3.22 -2.13
N ARG A 175 15.73 -1.99 -1.66
CA ARG A 175 16.71 -1.33 -0.81
C ARG A 175 16.00 -0.82 0.44
N ARG A 176 16.56 -1.10 1.62
CA ARG A 176 15.93 -0.76 2.92
C ARG A 176 16.64 0.44 3.55
N ASN A 177 15.87 1.29 4.19
CA ASN A 177 16.33 2.38 5.09
C ASN A 177 17.46 3.26 4.53
N ILE A 178 17.37 3.68 3.28
CA ILE A 178 18.34 4.60 2.70
C ILE A 178 18.05 6.02 3.18
N LEU A 179 19.03 6.67 3.83
CA LEU A 179 18.89 7.99 4.43
C LEU A 179 18.83 9.14 3.40
N ILE A 180 19.32 8.93 2.16
CA ILE A 180 19.37 10.01 1.15
C ILE A 180 18.03 10.04 0.38
N ARG A 181 17.09 10.83 0.88
CA ARG A 181 15.72 10.96 0.32
C ARG A 181 15.71 11.36 -1.17
N THR A 182 16.55 12.27 -1.58
CA THR A 182 16.62 12.73 -2.99
C THR A 182 16.91 11.57 -3.94
N ILE A 183 17.87 10.71 -3.56
CA ILE A 183 18.24 9.53 -4.37
C ILE A 183 17.09 8.52 -4.40
N THR A 184 16.48 8.22 -3.25
CA THR A 184 15.38 7.25 -3.18
C THR A 184 14.15 7.75 -3.92
N ASN A 185 13.78 9.02 -3.77
CA ASN A 185 12.66 9.64 -4.49
C ASN A 185 12.87 9.63 -6.01
N PHE A 186 14.13 9.74 -6.48
CA PHE A 186 14.45 9.76 -7.91
C PHE A 186 14.53 8.35 -8.52
N PHE A 187 15.10 7.37 -7.81
CA PHE A 187 15.39 6.05 -8.36
C PHE A 187 14.37 4.96 -8.01
N SER A 188 13.44 5.20 -7.10
CA SER A 188 12.43 4.20 -6.70
C SER A 188 11.20 4.26 -7.58
N GLU A 189 10.77 3.12 -8.11
CA GLU A 189 9.56 2.97 -8.91
C GLU A 189 8.32 2.79 -8.01
N GLU A 190 8.49 2.03 -6.93
CA GLU A 190 7.49 1.79 -5.88
C GLU A 190 8.16 1.92 -4.51
N VAL A 191 7.36 2.15 -3.49
CA VAL A 191 7.83 2.23 -2.11
C VAL A 191 6.87 1.51 -1.16
N ILE A 192 7.44 0.95 -0.09
CA ILE A 192 6.68 0.38 1.03
C ILE A 192 7.15 1.09 2.30
N PHE A 193 6.23 1.64 3.06
CA PHE A 193 6.46 2.21 4.37
C PHE A 193 5.83 1.35 5.46
N VAL A 194 6.54 1.17 6.57
CA VAL A 194 5.97 0.68 7.82
C VAL A 194 5.92 1.86 8.78
N VAL A 195 4.73 2.20 9.22
CA VAL A 195 4.50 3.37 10.09
C VAL A 195 3.71 2.99 11.34
N THR A 196 3.79 3.84 12.36
CA THR A 196 3.04 3.72 13.61
C THR A 196 2.78 5.12 14.19
N ARG A 197 1.91 5.18 15.17
CA ARG A 197 1.72 6.36 16.01
C ARG A 197 2.28 6.11 17.39
#